data_3bd1e1912da49cbad77650dd4982356d
#
_entry.id   3bd1e1912da49cbad77650dd4982356d
#
_cell.length_a   1.000
_cell.length_b   1.000
_cell.length_c   1.000
_cell.angle_alpha   90.00
_cell.angle_beta   90.00
_cell.angle_gamma   90.00
#
_symmetry.space_group_name_H-M   'P 1'
#
loop_
_entity.id
_entity.type
_entity.pdbx_description
1 polymer ?
#
loop_
_entity_poly.entity_id
_entity_poly.type
_entity_poly.pdbx_seq_one_letter_code
_entity_poly.pdbx_strand_id
1 'polypeptide(L)'
;MKENSEEGQLYLTEAHLNYILSIYEISKNTVDVSSCSIARELGVSKPSVSTMLSALMARHLLVKERYGKVYLTDAGYATAMRLERNIKKLEEKIPLMGISFTDDEIRKLARMIAVTLSEDDRDV
;
A
#
# COMPACT_ATOMS: atom_id res chain seq x y z
N MET A 1 -28.42 2.84 -2.97
CA MET A 1 -28.00 2.25 -4.00
C MET A 1 -27.16 1.13 -3.75
N LYS A 2 -27.45 0.08 -4.32
CA LYS A 2 -26.76 -1.01 -4.07
C LYS A 2 -25.47 -1.07 -4.69
N GLU A 3 -25.32 -0.42 -5.75
CA GLU A 3 -24.05 -0.40 -6.34
C GLU A 3 -23.12 0.40 -5.47
N ASN A 4 -23.62 1.27 -4.63
CA ASN A 4 -22.77 1.98 -3.73
C ASN A 4 -22.10 1.06 -2.75
N SER A 5 -22.80 0.05 -2.33
CA SER A 5 -22.23 -0.89 -1.40
C SER A 5 -21.08 -1.65 -2.02
N GLU A 6 -21.27 -2.08 -3.25
CA GLU A 6 -20.21 -2.77 -3.94
C GLU A 6 -19.06 -1.84 -4.24
N GLU A 7 -19.36 -0.63 -4.64
CA GLU A 7 -18.31 0.34 -4.89
C GLU A 7 -17.54 0.64 -3.62
N GLY A 8 -18.24 0.70 -2.49
CA GLY A 8 -17.57 0.91 -1.22
C GLY A 8 -16.64 -0.22 -0.88
N GLN A 9 -17.00 -1.45 -1.25
CA GLN A 9 -16.14 -2.58 -1.00
C GLN A 9 -14.90 -2.56 -1.87
N LEU A 10 -15.02 -2.02 -3.08
CA LEU A 10 -13.89 -1.94 -3.98
C LEU A 10 -13.04 -0.71 -3.72
N TYR A 11 -13.59 0.25 -3.01
CA TYR A 11 -12.87 1.48 -2.74
C TYR A 11 -11.72 1.22 -1.76
N LEU A 12 -10.56 1.75 -2.07
CA LEU A 12 -9.37 1.58 -1.23
C LEU A 12 -9.03 2.90 -0.57
N THR A 13 -8.94 2.88 0.74
CA THR A 13 -8.53 4.06 1.49
C THR A 13 -7.01 4.19 1.43
N GLU A 14 -6.52 5.34 1.86
CA GLU A 14 -5.08 5.55 1.95
C GLU A 14 -4.43 4.52 2.86
N ALA A 15 -5.11 4.15 3.94
CA ALA A 15 -4.58 3.15 4.85
C ALA A 15 -4.43 1.80 4.14
N HIS A 16 -5.42 1.40 3.35
CA HIS A 16 -5.34 0.17 2.56
C HIS A 16 -4.13 0.22 1.62
N LEU A 17 -3.97 1.34 0.93
CA LEU A 17 -2.88 1.47 -0.05
C LEU A 17 -1.52 1.46 0.62
N ASN A 18 -1.41 2.09 1.79
CA ASN A 18 -0.17 2.07 2.53
C ASN A 18 0.20 0.67 2.99
N TYR A 19 -0.79 -0.12 3.41
CA TYR A 19 -0.52 -1.51 3.81
C TYR A 19 -0.09 -2.35 2.60
N ILE A 20 -0.77 -2.20 1.48
CA ILE A 20 -0.42 -2.94 0.26
C ILE A 20 1.02 -2.62 -0.14
N LEU A 21 1.36 -1.35 -0.14
CA LEU A 21 2.70 -0.92 -0.52
C LEU A 21 3.75 -1.44 0.44
N SER A 22 3.46 -1.40 1.75
CA SER A 22 4.39 -1.90 2.75
C SER A 22 4.59 -3.40 2.65
N ILE A 23 3.51 -4.15 2.44
CA ILE A 23 3.60 -5.60 2.26
C ILE A 23 4.45 -5.91 1.03
N TYR A 24 4.23 -5.17 -0.05
CA TYR A 24 5.01 -5.34 -1.27
C TYR A 24 6.50 -5.08 -1.00
N GLU A 25 6.81 -4.02 -0.27
CA GLU A 25 8.20 -3.67 0.05
C GLU A 25 8.85 -4.72 0.94
N ILE A 26 8.12 -5.22 1.92
CA ILE A 26 8.63 -6.26 2.80
C ILE A 26 8.90 -7.53 1.99
N SER A 27 8.00 -7.87 1.08
CA SER A 27 8.12 -9.09 0.30
C SER A 27 9.31 -9.08 -0.65
N LYS A 28 9.85 -7.92 -0.96
CA LYS A 28 11.07 -7.85 -1.77
C LYS A 28 12.29 -8.34 -1.02
N ASN A 29 12.24 -8.27 0.31
CA ASN A 29 13.40 -8.59 1.14
C ASN A 29 13.29 -9.91 1.87
N THR A 30 12.11 -10.51 1.91
CA THR A 30 11.91 -11.76 2.62
C THR A 30 10.70 -12.49 2.06
N VAL A 31 10.74 -13.82 2.12
CA VAL A 31 9.58 -14.62 1.75
C VAL A 31 8.67 -14.86 2.95
N ASP A 32 9.13 -14.48 4.14
CA ASP A 32 8.37 -14.72 5.36
C ASP A 32 7.57 -13.50 5.78
N VAL A 33 6.56 -13.16 5.01
CA VAL A 33 5.70 -12.03 5.35
C VAL A 33 4.54 -12.57 6.18
N SER A 34 4.37 -12.04 7.38
CA SER A 34 3.34 -12.48 8.31
C SER A 34 2.77 -11.28 9.05
N SER A 35 1.70 -11.50 9.82
CA SER A 35 1.15 -10.43 10.65
C SER A 35 2.19 -9.87 11.60
N CYS A 36 3.03 -10.74 12.14
CA CYS A 36 4.09 -10.31 13.06
C CYS A 36 5.11 -9.43 12.37
N SER A 37 5.57 -9.85 11.19
CA SER A 37 6.58 -9.07 10.48
C SER A 37 6.01 -7.73 10.03
N ILE A 38 4.76 -7.71 9.62
CA ILE A 38 4.10 -6.48 9.20
C ILE A 38 3.95 -5.54 10.40
N ALA A 39 3.49 -6.07 11.54
CA ALA A 39 3.31 -5.26 12.74
C ALA A 39 4.62 -4.63 13.17
N ARG A 40 5.70 -5.41 13.13
CA ARG A 40 7.00 -4.92 13.52
C ARG A 40 7.50 -3.84 12.57
N GLU A 41 7.33 -4.08 11.27
CA GLU A 41 7.83 -3.15 10.27
C GLU A 41 7.07 -1.82 10.31
N LEU A 42 5.77 -1.88 10.53
CA LEU A 42 4.94 -0.67 10.55
C LEU A 42 4.83 -0.02 11.91
N GLY A 43 5.29 -0.70 12.96
CA GLY A 43 5.21 -0.16 14.31
C GLY A 43 3.78 -0.06 14.81
N VAL A 44 2.94 -1.04 14.46
CA VAL A 44 1.53 -1.05 14.87
C VAL A 44 1.24 -2.36 15.61
N SER A 45 0.08 -2.45 16.23
CA SER A 45 -0.28 -3.62 17.00
C SER A 45 -0.71 -4.76 16.09
N LYS A 46 -0.58 -5.99 16.57
CA LYS A 46 -1.04 -7.15 15.82
C LYS A 46 -2.53 -7.12 15.53
N PRO A 47 -3.40 -6.73 16.50
CA PRO A 47 -4.82 -6.63 16.18
C PRO A 47 -5.11 -5.64 15.05
N SER A 48 -4.37 -4.52 15.00
CA SER A 48 -4.56 -3.56 13.93
C SER A 48 -4.20 -4.18 12.59
N VAL A 49 -3.10 -4.93 12.55
CA VAL A 49 -2.70 -5.62 11.32
C VAL A 49 -3.77 -6.64 10.93
N SER A 50 -4.23 -7.44 11.88
CA SER A 50 -5.26 -8.46 11.58
C SER A 50 -6.50 -7.86 10.97
N THR A 51 -6.96 -6.75 11.52
CA THR A 51 -8.13 -6.08 10.99
C THR A 51 -7.90 -5.61 9.56
N MET A 52 -6.74 -5.02 9.32
CA MET A 52 -6.43 -4.52 7.98
C MET A 52 -6.25 -5.66 6.98
N LEU A 53 -5.58 -6.75 7.39
CA LEU A 53 -5.41 -7.89 6.49
C LEU A 53 -6.75 -8.49 6.11
N SER A 54 -7.69 -8.56 7.06
CA SER A 54 -9.03 -9.06 6.76
C SER A 54 -9.72 -8.17 5.73
N ALA A 55 -9.56 -6.85 5.88
CA ALA A 55 -10.16 -5.91 4.93
C ALA A 55 -9.56 -6.09 3.52
N LEU A 56 -8.26 -6.31 3.45
CA LEU A 56 -7.60 -6.51 2.17
C LEU A 56 -7.97 -7.85 1.54
N MET A 57 -8.14 -8.89 2.37
CA MET A 57 -8.59 -10.18 1.88
C MET A 57 -10.00 -10.09 1.33
N ALA A 58 -10.87 -9.32 2.00
CA ALA A 58 -12.24 -9.14 1.52
C ALA A 58 -12.28 -8.47 0.15
N ARG A 59 -11.24 -7.70 -0.17
CA ARG A 59 -11.15 -7.03 -1.47
C ARG A 59 -10.35 -7.81 -2.49
N HIS A 60 -9.98 -9.04 -2.15
CA HIS A 60 -9.22 -9.94 -3.03
C HIS A 60 -7.85 -9.39 -3.42
N LEU A 61 -7.25 -8.63 -2.52
CA LEU A 61 -5.92 -8.06 -2.78
C LEU A 61 -4.82 -8.85 -2.08
N LEU A 62 -5.22 -9.73 -1.18
CA LEU A 62 -4.29 -10.43 -0.33
C LEU A 62 -4.85 -11.80 0.02
N VAL A 63 -3.97 -12.80 0.17
CA VAL A 63 -4.35 -14.10 0.69
C VAL A 63 -3.45 -14.43 1.88
N LYS A 64 -4.00 -15.18 2.82
CA LYS A 64 -3.28 -15.58 4.01
C LYS A 64 -3.32 -17.10 4.11
N GLU A 65 -2.17 -17.70 4.23
CA GLU A 65 -2.07 -19.14 4.36
C GLU A 65 -2.35 -19.62 5.77
N ARG A 66 -2.54 -20.91 5.89
CA ARG A 66 -2.86 -21.56 7.14
C ARG A 66 -1.90 -21.18 8.27
N TYR A 67 -0.62 -21.10 7.98
CA TYR A 67 0.39 -20.82 9.00
C TYR A 67 0.76 -19.34 9.09
N GLY A 68 -0.08 -18.48 8.56
CA GLY A 68 0.07 -17.06 8.76
C GLY A 68 0.89 -16.30 7.73
N LYS A 69 1.40 -16.99 6.72
CA LYS A 69 2.09 -16.30 5.64
C LYS A 69 1.10 -15.53 4.79
N VAL A 70 1.52 -14.36 4.36
CA VAL A 70 0.68 -13.42 3.64
C VAL A 70 1.26 -13.18 2.26
N TYR A 71 0.40 -13.17 1.26
CA TYR A 71 0.80 -12.94 -0.14
C TYR A 71 -0.15 -11.96 -0.80
N LEU A 72 0.40 -11.10 -1.64
CA LEU A 72 -0.45 -10.26 -2.48
C LEU A 72 -0.98 -11.09 -3.64
N THR A 73 -2.22 -10.85 -4.00
CA THR A 73 -2.79 -11.43 -5.22
C THR A 73 -2.26 -10.67 -6.42
N ASP A 74 -2.61 -11.10 -7.62
CA ASP A 74 -2.25 -10.36 -8.83
C ASP A 74 -2.78 -8.94 -8.77
N ALA A 75 -4.01 -8.76 -8.27
CA ALA A 75 -4.58 -7.43 -8.12
C ALA A 75 -3.83 -6.60 -7.09
N GLY A 76 -3.40 -7.25 -5.99
CA GLY A 76 -2.60 -6.56 -4.98
C GLY A 76 -1.26 -6.11 -5.54
N TYR A 77 -0.59 -6.98 -6.30
CA TYR A 77 0.66 -6.63 -6.94
C TYR A 77 0.49 -5.49 -7.93
N ALA A 78 -0.58 -5.54 -8.74
CA ALA A 78 -0.83 -4.48 -9.72
C ALA A 78 -1.00 -3.14 -9.02
N THR A 79 -1.72 -3.13 -7.91
CA THR A 79 -1.91 -1.91 -7.13
C THR A 79 -0.58 -1.40 -6.59
N ALA A 80 0.23 -2.29 -6.01
CA ALA A 80 1.51 -1.91 -5.44
C ALA A 80 2.46 -1.37 -6.51
N MET A 81 2.47 -2.01 -7.67
CA MET A 81 3.36 -1.59 -8.75
C MET A 81 2.95 -0.25 -9.33
N ARG A 82 1.65 0.02 -9.39
CA ARG A 82 1.17 1.32 -9.83
C ARG A 82 1.61 2.42 -8.86
N LEU A 83 1.48 2.14 -7.56
CA LEU A 83 1.94 3.08 -6.54
C LEU A 83 3.44 3.32 -6.65
N GLU A 84 4.20 2.26 -6.81
CA GLU A 84 5.65 2.37 -6.91
C GLU A 84 6.05 3.19 -8.12
N ARG A 85 5.39 2.96 -9.25
CA ARG A 85 5.68 3.71 -10.47
C ARG A 85 5.41 5.21 -10.26
N ASN A 86 4.30 5.53 -9.62
CA ASN A 86 3.96 6.93 -9.37
C ASN A 86 4.91 7.57 -8.36
N ILE A 87 5.33 6.80 -7.35
CA ILE A 87 6.31 7.30 -6.40
C ILE A 87 7.61 7.67 -7.10
N LYS A 88 8.08 6.81 -8.01
CA LYS A 88 9.32 7.09 -8.73
C LYS A 88 9.21 8.34 -9.58
N LYS A 89 8.08 8.53 -10.25
CA LYS A 89 7.85 9.75 -11.02
C LYS A 89 7.89 10.98 -10.13
N LEU A 90 7.26 10.88 -8.97
CA LEU A 90 7.21 12.01 -8.04
C LEU A 90 8.57 12.31 -7.45
N GLU A 91 9.36 11.27 -7.17
CA GLU A 91 10.71 11.49 -6.67
C GLU A 91 11.57 12.26 -7.65
N GLU A 92 11.29 12.11 -8.95
CA GLU A 92 12.00 12.87 -9.97
C GLU A 92 11.47 14.29 -10.10
N LYS A 93 10.19 14.50 -9.86
CA LYS A 93 9.56 15.80 -10.10
C LYS A 93 9.62 16.74 -8.89
N ILE A 94 9.51 16.20 -7.70
CA ILE A 94 9.50 17.02 -6.50
C ILE A 94 10.73 17.93 -6.39
N PRO A 95 11.95 17.43 -6.67
CA PRO A 95 13.11 18.32 -6.58
C PRO A 95 13.06 19.50 -7.54
N LEU A 96 12.23 19.43 -8.57
CA LEU A 96 12.13 20.49 -9.58
C LEU A 96 11.15 21.59 -9.19
N MET A 97 10.53 21.47 -8.01
CA MET A 97 9.53 22.45 -7.59
C MET A 97 10.11 23.78 -7.12
N GLY A 98 11.41 23.87 -7.04
CA GLY A 98 12.04 25.10 -6.62
C GLY A 98 12.15 25.27 -5.11
N ILE A 99 11.89 24.20 -4.38
CA ILE A 99 12.00 24.17 -2.93
C ILE A 99 13.07 23.15 -2.58
N SER A 100 13.88 23.45 -1.59
CA SER A 100 14.92 22.52 -1.16
C SER A 100 14.34 21.46 -0.24
N PHE A 101 14.48 20.21 -0.63
CA PHE A 101 14.03 19.09 0.19
C PHE A 101 15.19 18.14 0.42
N THR A 102 15.21 17.48 1.57
CA THR A 102 16.16 16.38 1.79
C THR A 102 15.66 15.16 1.04
N ASP A 103 16.55 14.19 0.83
CA ASP A 103 16.16 12.95 0.16
C ASP A 103 15.05 12.23 0.92
N ASP A 104 15.10 12.27 2.24
CA ASP A 104 14.10 11.63 3.07
C ASP A 104 12.73 12.31 2.91
N GLU A 105 12.75 13.64 2.85
CA GLU A 105 11.52 14.40 2.63
C GLU A 105 10.92 14.08 1.27
N ILE A 106 11.75 13.97 0.25
CA ILE A 106 11.28 13.64 -1.09
C ILE A 106 10.58 12.28 -1.10
N ARG A 107 11.20 11.28 -0.46
CA ARG A 107 10.60 9.95 -0.41
C ARG A 107 9.25 9.97 0.30
N LYS A 108 9.17 10.68 1.42
CA LYS A 108 7.93 10.76 2.18
C LYS A 108 6.84 11.47 1.41
N LEU A 109 7.18 12.59 0.78
CA LEU A 109 6.21 13.36 0.02
C LEU A 109 5.72 12.58 -1.20
N ALA A 110 6.63 11.92 -1.89
CA ALA A 110 6.27 11.13 -3.07
C ALA A 110 5.28 10.04 -2.69
N ARG A 111 5.53 9.35 -1.58
CA ARG A 111 4.64 8.29 -1.11
C ARG A 111 3.27 8.87 -0.73
N MET A 112 3.24 9.96 -0.01
CA MET A 112 1.99 10.60 0.40
C MET A 112 1.14 11.01 -0.79
N ILE A 113 1.77 11.63 -1.76
CA ILE A 113 1.05 12.10 -2.93
C ILE A 113 0.52 10.91 -3.74
N ALA A 114 1.37 9.91 -3.97
CA ALA A 114 0.98 8.74 -4.75
C ALA A 114 -0.20 8.01 -4.13
N VAL A 115 -0.17 7.85 -2.82
CA VAL A 115 -1.24 7.15 -2.10
C VAL A 115 -2.53 7.96 -2.16
N THR A 116 -2.42 9.27 -1.98
CA THR A 116 -3.59 10.14 -1.99
C THR A 116 -4.28 10.13 -3.35
N LEU A 117 -3.51 10.19 -4.43
CA LEU A 117 -4.08 10.27 -5.77
C LEU A 117 -4.55 8.94 -6.32
N SER A 118 -4.03 7.84 -5.77
CA SER A 118 -4.36 6.52 -6.29
C SER A 118 -5.80 6.11 -6.07
N GLU A 119 -6.49 6.79 -5.20
CA GLU A 119 -7.90 6.50 -4.99
C GLU A 119 -8.70 6.62 -6.26
N ASP A 120 -8.29 7.54 -7.13
CA ASP A 120 -8.99 7.79 -8.37
C ASP A 120 -8.39 7.04 -9.54
N ASP A 121 -7.46 6.15 -9.27
CA ASP A 121 -6.80 5.39 -10.31
C ASP A 121 -6.04 6.29 -11.28
N ARG A 122 -5.63 7.44 -10.82
CA ARG A 122 -4.90 8.40 -11.65
C ARG A 122 -3.42 8.11 -11.65
N ASP A 123 -2.78 8.36 -12.79
CA ASP A 123 -1.33 8.39 -12.86
C ASP A 123 -0.86 9.81 -12.66
N VAL A 124 0.27 9.98 -12.02
CA VAL A 124 0.86 11.31 -11.83
C VAL A 124 1.93 11.59 -12.85
#